data_e05efe99e0e433957154ecebe3b7f222
#
_entry.id   e05efe99e0e433957154ecebe3b7f222
#
_cell.length_a   1.000
_cell.length_b   1.000
_cell.length_c   1.000
_cell.angle_alpha   90.00
_cell.angle_beta   90.00
_cell.angle_gamma   90.00
#
_symmetry.space_group_name_H-M   'P 1'
#
loop_
_entity.id
_entity.type
_entity.pdbx_description
1 polymer ?
#
loop_
_entity_poly.entity_id
_entity_poly.type
_entity_poly.pdbx_seq_one_letter_code
_entity_poly.pdbx_strand_id
1 'polypeptide(L)'
;MPRTVTFQVAVVLMLWCAVRALTADAWATPLERVEFESASQRLVSGGALSPGDRIQGYLAKPDGAGPFPAVIVLHGCAGMHDTTKQKLVDELVAWGYVILLVDSYATRRIDHACTSSALAMFFRRRPDAYGALVFLAGQTFVDPRRVAAVGFSAGAWVILFVAESNALELFDPPSNLRFRAAAAFNPPCREAGARPGIPMLIFIGALDDWTPAAECTNKIASWGNDGPPIELVVYPGAYHAFYYPHLQPGTILFGHWVEYNAAAADNADHRLHQFLDRHLK
;
A
#
# COMPACT_ATOMS: atom_id res chain seq x y z
N MET A 1 19.47 -75.14 -51.55
CA MET A 1 19.01 -74.97 -50.17
C MET A 1 19.26 -73.52 -49.75
N PRO A 2 18.32 -72.61 -49.75
CA PRO A 2 18.52 -71.24 -49.30
C PRO A 2 18.24 -71.15 -47.80
N ARG A 3 19.15 -70.53 -47.09
CA ARG A 3 19.01 -70.16 -45.66
C ARG A 3 18.14 -68.88 -45.52
N THR A 4 17.00 -69.02 -44.83
CA THR A 4 16.17 -67.92 -44.43
C THR A 4 16.83 -67.19 -43.27
N VAL A 5 17.13 -65.90 -43.43
CA VAL A 5 17.57 -64.99 -42.40
C VAL A 5 16.33 -64.26 -41.85
N THR A 6 15.95 -64.59 -40.63
CA THR A 6 14.88 -63.90 -39.88
C THR A 6 15.43 -62.61 -39.31
N PHE A 7 14.96 -61.47 -39.83
CA PHE A 7 15.18 -60.15 -39.19
C PHE A 7 14.21 -60.01 -38.03
N GLN A 8 14.74 -59.96 -36.82
CA GLN A 8 14.01 -59.51 -35.65
C GLN A 8 14.04 -57.99 -35.63
N VAL A 9 12.90 -57.37 -35.85
CA VAL A 9 12.70 -55.93 -35.66
C VAL A 9 12.46 -55.69 -34.19
N ALA A 10 13.45 -55.14 -33.50
CA ALA A 10 13.32 -54.66 -32.14
C ALA A 10 12.58 -53.34 -32.18
N VAL A 11 11.31 -53.33 -31.75
CA VAL A 11 10.53 -52.13 -31.53
C VAL A 11 11.01 -51.48 -30.23
N VAL A 12 11.86 -50.46 -30.33
CA VAL A 12 12.21 -49.60 -29.20
C VAL A 12 11.06 -48.65 -28.98
N LEU A 13 10.20 -48.96 -27.99
CA LEU A 13 9.25 -48.05 -27.44
C LEU A 13 10.00 -46.95 -26.66
N MET A 14 10.26 -45.81 -27.30
CA MET A 14 10.65 -44.59 -26.61
C MET A 14 9.45 -44.11 -25.79
N LEU A 15 9.44 -44.40 -24.48
CA LEU A 15 8.62 -43.68 -23.53
C LEU A 15 9.13 -42.23 -23.47
N TRP A 16 8.48 -41.35 -24.21
CA TRP A 16 8.57 -39.93 -23.96
C TRP A 16 7.86 -39.63 -22.61
N CYS A 17 8.62 -39.69 -21.54
CA CYS A 17 8.25 -38.97 -20.33
C CYS A 17 8.22 -37.47 -20.68
N ALA A 18 7.04 -36.97 -21.03
CA ALA A 18 6.78 -35.55 -21.03
C ALA A 18 6.87 -35.09 -19.58
N VAL A 19 8.08 -34.76 -19.15
CA VAL A 19 8.27 -33.88 -17.99
C VAL A 19 7.64 -32.56 -18.41
N ARG A 20 6.36 -32.38 -18.13
CA ARG A 20 5.78 -31.04 -18.04
C ARG A 20 6.60 -30.37 -16.97
N ALA A 21 7.57 -29.55 -17.39
CA ALA A 21 8.06 -28.48 -16.58
C ALA A 21 6.78 -27.68 -16.22
N LEU A 22 6.28 -27.88 -15.03
CA LEU A 22 5.44 -26.93 -14.35
C LEU A 22 6.33 -25.71 -14.20
N THR A 23 6.36 -24.85 -15.23
CA THR A 23 6.63 -23.45 -15.01
C THR A 23 5.55 -23.08 -13.98
N ALA A 24 5.95 -22.98 -12.73
CA ALA A 24 5.18 -22.24 -11.77
C ALA A 24 5.14 -20.82 -12.35
N ASP A 25 4.14 -20.52 -13.17
CA ASP A 25 3.63 -19.18 -13.24
C ASP A 25 3.43 -18.83 -11.75
N ALA A 26 4.25 -17.93 -11.26
CA ALA A 26 4.14 -17.44 -9.91
C ALA A 26 2.69 -16.96 -9.79
N TRP A 27 1.87 -17.76 -9.13
CA TRP A 27 0.42 -17.55 -9.08
C TRP A 27 0.24 -16.24 -8.35
N ALA A 28 -0.16 -15.21 -9.08
CA ALA A 28 -0.46 -13.93 -8.49
C ALA A 28 -1.49 -14.14 -7.39
N THR A 29 -1.23 -13.57 -6.22
CA THR A 29 -2.15 -13.70 -5.07
C THR A 29 -3.55 -13.23 -5.47
N PRO A 30 -4.60 -14.07 -5.32
CA PRO A 30 -5.95 -13.67 -5.70
C PRO A 30 -6.41 -12.45 -4.92
N LEU A 31 -7.03 -11.51 -5.64
CA LEU A 31 -7.63 -10.31 -5.09
C LEU A 31 -9.14 -10.42 -5.08
N GLU A 32 -9.74 -10.39 -3.91
CA GLU A 32 -11.18 -10.30 -3.74
C GLU A 32 -11.61 -8.83 -3.79
N ARG A 33 -12.53 -8.49 -4.69
CA ARG A 33 -13.16 -7.18 -4.67
C ARG A 33 -14.17 -7.11 -3.53
N VAL A 34 -13.99 -6.13 -2.65
CA VAL A 34 -14.88 -5.89 -1.51
C VAL A 34 -15.45 -4.47 -1.56
N GLU A 35 -16.57 -4.26 -0.88
CA GLU A 35 -17.17 -2.95 -0.69
C GLU A 35 -17.41 -2.72 0.80
N PHE A 36 -17.17 -1.49 1.26
CA PHE A 36 -17.36 -1.09 2.65
C PHE A 36 -17.73 0.40 2.72
N GLU A 37 -18.18 0.84 3.89
CA GLU A 37 -18.51 2.24 4.13
C GLU A 37 -17.25 2.96 4.66
N SER A 38 -16.97 4.16 4.14
CA SER A 38 -16.07 5.10 4.79
C SER A 38 -16.56 5.40 6.20
N ALA A 39 -15.66 5.75 7.10
CA ALA A 39 -16.07 6.20 8.43
C ALA A 39 -16.93 7.47 8.34
N SER A 40 -17.89 7.62 9.24
CA SER A 40 -18.52 8.92 9.46
C SER A 40 -17.49 9.91 10.00
N GLN A 41 -17.56 11.16 9.55
CA GLN A 41 -16.58 12.19 9.94
C GLN A 41 -17.24 13.49 10.37
N ARG A 42 -16.53 14.23 11.22
CA ARG A 42 -16.80 15.64 11.52
C ARG A 42 -15.84 16.51 10.69
N LEU A 43 -16.32 17.60 10.14
CA LEU A 43 -15.44 18.55 9.44
C LEU A 43 -14.56 19.34 10.43
N VAL A 44 -15.09 19.53 11.64
CA VAL A 44 -14.40 20.17 12.78
C VAL A 44 -14.65 19.36 14.04
N SER A 45 -13.73 19.42 15.00
CA SER A 45 -13.90 18.76 16.29
C SER A 45 -15.19 19.25 16.98
N GLY A 46 -15.99 18.32 17.54
CA GLY A 46 -17.28 18.61 18.15
C GLY A 46 -18.43 18.93 17.17
N GLY A 47 -18.19 18.98 15.87
CA GLY A 47 -19.21 19.20 14.86
C GLY A 47 -20.13 17.99 14.62
N ALA A 48 -21.19 18.19 13.81
CA ALA A 48 -22.04 17.08 13.38
C ALA A 48 -21.29 16.04 12.55
N LEU A 49 -21.64 14.78 12.72
CA LEU A 49 -21.15 13.68 11.89
C LEU A 49 -21.83 13.72 10.52
N SER A 50 -21.02 13.63 9.47
CA SER A 50 -21.48 13.34 8.12
C SER A 50 -21.25 11.87 7.82
N PRO A 51 -22.22 11.17 7.17
CA PRO A 51 -22.04 9.77 6.79
C PRO A 51 -20.90 9.62 5.80
N GLY A 52 -20.25 8.45 5.82
CA GLY A 52 -19.23 8.09 4.84
C GLY A 52 -19.81 7.75 3.46
N ASP A 53 -18.93 7.66 2.49
CA ASP A 53 -19.24 7.16 1.14
C ASP A 53 -19.11 5.62 1.11
N ARG A 54 -19.82 4.96 0.20
CA ARG A 54 -19.55 3.56 -0.14
C ARG A 54 -18.27 3.46 -0.97
N ILE A 55 -17.32 2.65 -0.50
CA ILE A 55 -15.97 2.52 -1.06
C ILE A 55 -15.75 1.10 -1.54
N GLN A 56 -14.98 0.99 -2.63
CA GLN A 56 -14.48 -0.28 -3.13
C GLN A 56 -13.05 -0.51 -2.64
N GLY A 57 -12.69 -1.77 -2.45
CA GLY A 57 -11.31 -2.18 -2.18
C GLY A 57 -11.01 -3.56 -2.76
N TYR A 58 -9.75 -3.95 -2.64
CA TYR A 58 -9.26 -5.27 -3.05
C TYR A 58 -8.56 -5.91 -1.86
N LEU A 59 -9.08 -7.05 -1.45
CA LEU A 59 -8.64 -7.80 -0.28
C LEU A 59 -7.85 -9.04 -0.70
N ALA A 60 -6.75 -9.30 -0.02
CA ALA A 60 -6.04 -10.57 -0.08
C ALA A 60 -5.52 -10.95 1.31
N LYS A 61 -5.28 -12.23 1.54
CA LYS A 61 -4.80 -12.73 2.82
C LYS A 61 -3.86 -13.91 2.64
N PRO A 62 -2.98 -14.17 3.61
CA PRO A 62 -2.20 -15.40 3.67
C PRO A 62 -3.10 -16.63 3.81
N ASP A 63 -2.56 -17.79 3.46
CA ASP A 63 -3.20 -19.08 3.74
C ASP A 63 -3.32 -19.31 5.25
N GLY A 64 -4.39 -20.03 5.64
CA GLY A 64 -4.67 -20.34 7.04
C GLY A 64 -5.82 -19.56 7.65
N ALA A 65 -6.10 -19.86 8.93
CA ALA A 65 -7.25 -19.31 9.65
C ALA A 65 -7.00 -17.93 10.25
N GLY A 66 -5.73 -17.54 10.51
CA GLY A 66 -5.42 -16.31 11.25
C GLY A 66 -5.62 -16.46 12.76
N PRO A 67 -5.83 -15.37 13.53
CA PRO A 67 -5.93 -14.00 13.02
C PRO A 67 -4.57 -13.40 12.62
N PHE A 68 -4.51 -12.81 11.44
CA PHE A 68 -3.32 -12.19 10.89
C PHE A 68 -3.23 -10.69 11.21
N PRO A 69 -2.03 -10.11 11.24
CA PRO A 69 -1.88 -8.66 11.13
C PRO A 69 -2.31 -8.18 9.76
N ALA A 70 -2.68 -6.91 9.64
CA ALA A 70 -3.20 -6.38 8.38
C ALA A 70 -2.56 -5.03 8.00
N VAL A 71 -2.57 -4.75 6.70
CA VAL A 71 -2.09 -3.50 6.12
C VAL A 71 -3.15 -2.92 5.20
N ILE A 72 -3.55 -1.68 5.46
CA ILE A 72 -4.39 -0.89 4.57
C ILE A 72 -3.48 -0.07 3.66
N VAL A 73 -3.73 -0.09 2.35
CA VAL A 73 -2.92 0.66 1.38
C VAL A 73 -3.78 1.70 0.65
N LEU A 74 -3.30 2.94 0.63
CA LEU A 74 -3.92 4.08 -0.05
C LEU A 74 -3.08 4.49 -1.27
N HIS A 75 -3.66 4.43 -2.46
CA HIS A 75 -3.01 4.78 -3.73
C HIS A 75 -2.69 6.28 -3.87
N GLY A 76 -1.81 6.63 -4.82
CA GLY A 76 -1.47 8.00 -5.18
C GLY A 76 -2.63 8.77 -5.86
N CYS A 77 -2.35 9.99 -6.33
CA CYS A 77 -3.35 10.84 -6.97
C CYS A 77 -3.81 10.33 -8.34
N ALA A 78 -3.00 9.51 -9.02
CA ALA A 78 -3.33 8.92 -10.32
C ALA A 78 -4.24 7.69 -10.24
N GLY A 79 -4.66 7.30 -9.03
CA GLY A 79 -5.45 6.10 -8.83
C GLY A 79 -4.59 4.84 -8.64
N MET A 80 -5.20 3.68 -8.86
CA MET A 80 -4.57 2.38 -8.65
C MET A 80 -4.18 1.74 -9.97
N HIS A 81 -2.88 1.49 -10.16
CA HIS A 81 -2.36 0.81 -11.35
C HIS A 81 -2.20 -0.69 -11.09
N ASP A 82 -2.66 -1.54 -12.02
CA ASP A 82 -2.71 -3.00 -11.83
C ASP A 82 -1.36 -3.64 -11.53
N THR A 83 -0.30 -3.23 -12.22
CA THR A 83 1.04 -3.79 -12.01
C THR A 83 1.59 -3.53 -10.60
N THR A 84 1.41 -2.31 -10.08
CA THR A 84 1.84 -1.97 -8.72
C THR A 84 0.96 -2.62 -7.66
N LYS A 85 -0.34 -2.70 -7.94
CA LYS A 85 -1.30 -3.38 -7.09
C LYS A 85 -0.88 -4.82 -6.83
N GLN A 86 -0.57 -5.58 -7.89
CA GLN A 86 -0.21 -6.99 -7.77
C GLN A 86 1.12 -7.18 -7.02
N LYS A 87 2.17 -6.39 -7.32
CA LYS A 87 3.45 -6.45 -6.60
C LYS A 87 3.26 -6.27 -5.09
N LEU A 88 2.56 -5.20 -4.67
CA LEU A 88 2.32 -4.93 -3.24
C LEU A 88 1.54 -6.05 -2.56
N VAL A 89 0.54 -6.63 -3.27
CA VAL A 89 -0.24 -7.74 -2.74
C VAL A 89 0.62 -8.96 -2.51
N ASP A 90 1.38 -9.37 -3.52
CA ASP A 90 2.21 -10.57 -3.45
C ASP A 90 3.26 -10.47 -2.33
N GLU A 91 3.90 -9.31 -2.19
CA GLU A 91 4.89 -9.06 -1.14
C GLU A 91 4.27 -9.07 0.26
N LEU A 92 3.23 -8.28 0.50
CA LEU A 92 2.63 -8.17 1.83
C LEU A 92 1.97 -9.49 2.28
N VAL A 93 1.35 -10.23 1.37
CA VAL A 93 0.79 -11.55 1.67
C VAL A 93 1.90 -12.56 1.96
N ALA A 94 3.00 -12.55 1.18
CA ALA A 94 4.17 -13.39 1.44
C ALA A 94 4.83 -13.08 2.79
N TRP A 95 4.78 -11.84 3.25
CA TRP A 95 5.24 -11.43 4.58
C TRP A 95 4.26 -11.79 5.70
N GLY A 96 3.10 -12.37 5.39
CA GLY A 96 2.12 -12.84 6.36
C GLY A 96 1.08 -11.80 6.78
N TYR A 97 0.84 -10.76 5.97
CA TYR A 97 -0.17 -9.74 6.23
C TYR A 97 -1.43 -9.94 5.39
N VAL A 98 -2.59 -9.69 5.99
CA VAL A 98 -3.78 -9.37 5.21
C VAL A 98 -3.59 -7.98 4.61
N ILE A 99 -3.90 -7.81 3.33
CA ILE A 99 -3.84 -6.52 2.66
C ILE A 99 -5.24 -6.08 2.20
N LEU A 100 -5.56 -4.81 2.43
CA LEU A 100 -6.72 -4.15 1.85
C LEU A 100 -6.25 -2.92 1.07
N LEU A 101 -6.27 -3.03 -0.26
CA LEU A 101 -6.06 -1.90 -1.14
C LEU A 101 -7.35 -1.10 -1.25
N VAL A 102 -7.35 0.14 -0.78
CA VAL A 102 -8.52 1.02 -0.80
C VAL A 102 -8.58 1.79 -2.12
N ASP A 103 -9.61 1.54 -2.90
CA ASP A 103 -9.89 2.28 -4.12
C ASP A 103 -10.86 3.43 -3.83
N SER A 104 -10.29 4.57 -3.48
CA SER A 104 -11.07 5.77 -3.16
C SER A 104 -11.76 6.41 -4.36
N TYR A 105 -11.47 5.97 -5.59
CA TYR A 105 -11.90 6.65 -6.80
C TYR A 105 -13.00 5.92 -7.56
N ALA A 106 -12.98 4.60 -7.63
CA ALA A 106 -13.89 3.82 -8.47
C ALA A 106 -15.37 4.14 -8.21
N THR A 107 -15.84 4.08 -6.97
CA THR A 107 -17.23 4.36 -6.61
C THR A 107 -17.62 5.82 -6.79
N ARG A 108 -16.65 6.72 -6.73
CA ARG A 108 -16.80 8.16 -6.92
C ARG A 108 -16.68 8.59 -8.38
N ARG A 109 -16.34 7.66 -9.29
CA ARG A 109 -16.13 7.89 -10.73
C ARG A 109 -15.09 8.97 -10.99
N ILE A 110 -13.96 8.87 -10.30
CA ILE A 110 -12.83 9.79 -10.40
C ILE A 110 -11.69 9.06 -11.10
N ASP A 111 -11.17 9.64 -12.18
CA ASP A 111 -10.04 9.05 -12.92
C ASP A 111 -8.71 9.38 -12.22
N HIS A 112 -8.54 10.63 -11.80
CA HIS A 112 -7.36 11.08 -11.04
C HIS A 112 -7.66 12.35 -10.24
N ALA A 113 -6.82 12.63 -9.23
CA ALA A 113 -6.88 13.85 -8.42
C ALA A 113 -5.49 14.50 -8.25
N CYS A 114 -4.70 14.54 -9.34
CA CYS A 114 -3.34 15.08 -9.34
C CYS A 114 -3.27 16.61 -9.56
N THR A 115 -4.42 17.29 -9.67
CA THR A 115 -4.51 18.72 -9.98
C THR A 115 -5.29 19.47 -8.89
N SER A 116 -6.04 20.51 -9.25
CA SER A 116 -6.83 21.35 -8.34
C SER A 116 -7.87 20.63 -7.50
N SER A 117 -8.26 19.41 -7.86
CA SER A 117 -9.14 18.54 -7.05
C SER A 117 -8.46 17.85 -5.87
N ALA A 118 -7.12 17.91 -5.77
CA ALA A 118 -6.35 17.14 -4.78
C ALA A 118 -6.79 17.43 -3.34
N LEU A 119 -6.99 18.69 -2.96
CA LEU A 119 -7.41 19.06 -1.61
C LEU A 119 -8.81 18.52 -1.27
N ALA A 120 -9.77 18.65 -2.18
CA ALA A 120 -11.13 18.12 -1.98
C ALA A 120 -11.08 16.59 -1.80
N MET A 121 -10.27 15.91 -2.60
CA MET A 121 -10.09 14.46 -2.48
C MET A 121 -9.35 14.05 -1.22
N PHE A 122 -8.39 14.82 -0.73
CA PHE A 122 -7.77 14.57 0.57
C PHE A 122 -8.80 14.49 1.69
N PHE A 123 -9.71 15.47 1.78
CA PHE A 123 -10.77 15.46 2.79
C PHE A 123 -11.74 14.28 2.65
N ARG A 124 -12.04 13.85 1.42
CA ARG A 124 -12.93 12.70 1.17
C ARG A 124 -12.27 11.35 1.41
N ARG A 125 -10.95 11.26 1.34
CA ARG A 125 -10.18 10.01 1.51
C ARG A 125 -9.77 9.72 2.96
N ARG A 126 -9.77 10.73 3.83
CA ARG A 126 -9.46 10.53 5.26
C ARG A 126 -10.40 9.52 5.92
N PRO A 127 -11.75 9.64 5.76
CA PRO A 127 -12.68 8.65 6.31
C PRO A 127 -12.54 7.26 5.65
N ASP A 128 -12.02 7.17 4.42
CA ASP A 128 -11.82 5.87 3.75
C ASP A 128 -10.84 4.99 4.53
N ALA A 129 -9.75 5.57 5.02
CA ALA A 129 -8.77 4.83 5.81
C ALA A 129 -9.36 4.25 7.11
N TYR A 130 -10.22 5.03 7.80
CA TYR A 130 -10.88 4.56 9.02
C TYR A 130 -12.03 3.59 8.73
N GLY A 131 -12.77 3.77 7.63
CA GLY A 131 -13.76 2.81 7.17
C GLY A 131 -13.11 1.46 6.84
N ALA A 132 -11.96 1.48 6.17
CA ALA A 132 -11.17 0.28 5.89
C ALA A 132 -10.69 -0.41 7.18
N LEU A 133 -10.27 0.36 8.20
CA LEU A 133 -9.90 -0.18 9.51
C LEU A 133 -11.09 -0.88 10.19
N VAL A 134 -12.27 -0.28 10.17
CA VAL A 134 -13.50 -0.86 10.72
C VAL A 134 -13.90 -2.13 9.94
N PHE A 135 -13.81 -2.09 8.61
CA PHE A 135 -14.08 -3.25 7.76
C PHE A 135 -13.15 -4.43 8.09
N LEU A 136 -11.84 -4.18 8.19
CA LEU A 136 -10.87 -5.22 8.55
C LEU A 136 -11.08 -5.76 9.96
N ALA A 137 -11.44 -4.91 10.91
CA ALA A 137 -11.71 -5.34 12.28
C ALA A 137 -12.94 -6.27 12.40
N GLY A 138 -13.84 -6.24 11.42
CA GLY A 138 -14.97 -7.16 11.31
C GLY A 138 -14.62 -8.52 10.71
N GLN A 139 -13.40 -8.70 10.19
CA GLN A 139 -12.99 -9.97 9.57
C GLN A 139 -12.43 -10.93 10.62
N THR A 140 -12.96 -12.16 10.70
CA THR A 140 -12.55 -13.15 11.71
C THR A 140 -11.08 -13.57 11.59
N PHE A 141 -10.48 -13.42 10.41
CA PHE A 141 -9.09 -13.74 10.12
C PHE A 141 -8.10 -12.58 10.34
N VAL A 142 -8.57 -11.41 10.84
CA VAL A 142 -7.74 -10.23 11.14
C VAL A 142 -7.64 -10.00 12.65
N ASP A 143 -6.44 -9.73 13.16
CA ASP A 143 -6.28 -9.18 14.51
C ASP A 143 -6.44 -7.64 14.44
N PRO A 144 -7.55 -7.07 14.93
CA PRO A 144 -7.82 -5.64 14.82
C PRO A 144 -6.87 -4.75 15.62
N ARG A 145 -6.05 -5.35 16.50
CA ARG A 145 -5.02 -4.63 17.27
C ARG A 145 -3.70 -4.52 16.53
N ARG A 146 -3.55 -5.19 15.36
CA ARG A 146 -2.33 -5.28 14.56
C ARG A 146 -2.57 -4.81 13.13
N VAL A 147 -3.05 -3.57 12.97
CA VAL A 147 -3.33 -2.97 11.66
C VAL A 147 -2.44 -1.75 11.44
N ALA A 148 -1.72 -1.72 10.32
CA ALA A 148 -0.97 -0.56 9.84
C ALA A 148 -1.62 0.07 8.61
N ALA A 149 -1.24 1.32 8.34
CA ALA A 149 -1.63 2.05 7.14
C ALA A 149 -0.40 2.42 6.31
N VAL A 150 -0.45 2.19 5.00
CA VAL A 150 0.59 2.54 4.03
C VAL A 150 -0.02 3.41 2.94
N GLY A 151 0.68 4.45 2.52
CA GLY A 151 0.16 5.34 1.48
C GLY A 151 1.24 5.86 0.54
N PHE A 152 0.83 6.18 -0.69
CA PHE A 152 1.69 6.67 -1.74
C PHE A 152 1.25 8.07 -2.19
N SER A 153 2.15 9.06 -2.22
CA SER A 153 1.89 10.43 -2.69
C SER A 153 0.63 11.03 -2.03
N ALA A 154 -0.43 11.28 -2.76
CA ALA A 154 -1.72 11.74 -2.21
C ALA A 154 -2.32 10.78 -1.17
N GLY A 155 -2.10 9.46 -1.29
CA GLY A 155 -2.44 8.48 -0.24
C GLY A 155 -1.56 8.66 0.99
N ALA A 156 -0.27 8.96 0.80
CA ALA A 156 0.64 9.26 1.90
C ALA A 156 0.25 10.55 2.65
N TRP A 157 -0.33 11.54 1.96
CA TRP A 157 -0.93 12.70 2.62
C TRP A 157 -2.03 12.28 3.62
N VAL A 158 -2.92 11.40 3.19
CA VAL A 158 -3.94 10.84 4.09
C VAL A 158 -3.29 10.09 5.26
N ILE A 159 -2.21 9.34 5.01
CA ILE A 159 -1.47 8.62 6.06
C ILE A 159 -0.85 9.57 7.09
N LEU A 160 -0.26 10.69 6.66
CA LEU A 160 0.23 11.71 7.59
C LEU A 160 -0.88 12.15 8.54
N PHE A 161 -2.08 12.40 8.00
CA PHE A 161 -3.24 12.82 8.80
C PHE A 161 -3.74 11.73 9.75
N VAL A 162 -3.96 10.49 9.26
CA VAL A 162 -4.50 9.41 10.12
C VAL A 162 -3.52 8.96 11.21
N ALA A 163 -2.25 9.29 11.06
CA ALA A 163 -1.21 9.06 12.06
C ALA A 163 -1.16 10.15 13.14
N GLU A 164 -1.78 11.32 12.93
CA GLU A 164 -1.77 12.42 13.90
C GLU A 164 -2.34 12.01 15.27
N SER A 165 -1.79 12.57 16.32
CA SER A 165 -2.18 12.25 17.70
C SER A 165 -3.65 12.58 18.02
N ASN A 166 -4.25 13.53 17.29
CA ASN A 166 -5.63 14.01 17.43
C ASN A 166 -6.56 13.60 16.29
N ALA A 167 -6.11 12.76 15.34
CA ALA A 167 -6.89 12.41 14.16
C ALA A 167 -8.27 11.81 14.51
N LEU A 168 -8.35 11.01 15.58
CA LEU A 168 -9.58 10.36 16.02
C LEU A 168 -10.69 11.33 16.49
N GLU A 169 -10.35 12.58 16.80
CA GLU A 169 -11.36 13.57 17.19
C GLU A 169 -12.36 13.89 16.07
N LEU A 170 -11.95 13.66 14.82
CA LEU A 170 -12.79 13.93 13.63
C LEU A 170 -13.59 12.70 13.17
N PHE A 171 -13.34 11.54 13.75
CA PHE A 171 -14.02 10.29 13.38
C PHE A 171 -14.73 9.71 14.60
N ASP A 172 -15.58 8.71 14.33
CA ASP A 172 -16.30 7.97 15.38
C ASP A 172 -16.09 6.45 15.18
N PRO A 173 -14.83 5.98 15.16
CA PRO A 173 -14.57 4.54 15.12
C PRO A 173 -14.91 3.93 16.48
N PRO A 174 -15.15 2.61 16.55
CA PRO A 174 -15.18 1.91 17.83
C PRO A 174 -13.98 2.30 18.70
N SER A 175 -14.18 2.60 19.95
CA SER A 175 -13.23 3.28 20.86
C SER A 175 -11.85 2.60 21.02
N ASN A 176 -11.75 1.34 20.64
CA ASN A 176 -10.53 0.52 20.70
C ASN A 176 -9.80 0.36 19.36
N LEU A 177 -10.37 0.83 18.26
CA LEU A 177 -9.76 0.71 16.92
C LEU A 177 -8.83 1.88 16.63
N ARG A 178 -7.56 1.56 16.35
CA ARG A 178 -6.53 2.52 15.93
C ARG A 178 -5.47 1.83 15.09
N PHE A 179 -4.83 2.57 14.23
CA PHE A 179 -3.62 2.09 13.57
C PHE A 179 -2.47 1.92 14.57
N ARG A 180 -1.66 0.87 14.39
CA ARG A 180 -0.47 0.60 15.21
C ARG A 180 0.79 1.25 14.69
N ALA A 181 0.86 1.44 13.38
CA ALA A 181 1.98 2.05 12.68
C ALA A 181 1.52 2.61 11.34
N ALA A 182 2.31 3.51 10.76
CA ALA A 182 2.03 4.10 9.47
C ALA A 182 3.29 4.22 8.62
N ALA A 183 3.18 4.00 7.29
CA ALA A 183 4.28 4.26 6.36
C ALA A 183 3.80 5.13 5.19
N ALA A 184 4.63 6.09 4.79
CA ALA A 184 4.30 7.10 3.79
C ALA A 184 5.39 7.18 2.72
N PHE A 185 5.03 6.95 1.46
CA PHE A 185 5.91 7.07 0.29
C PHE A 185 5.67 8.40 -0.42
N ASN A 186 6.70 9.22 -0.53
CA ASN A 186 6.66 10.54 -1.17
C ASN A 186 5.50 11.42 -0.67
N PRO A 187 5.35 11.63 0.66
CA PRO A 187 4.26 12.44 1.21
C PRO A 187 4.52 13.95 1.04
N PRO A 188 3.46 14.76 0.85
CA PRO A 188 3.57 16.22 0.92
C PRO A 188 3.68 16.69 2.38
N CYS A 189 4.87 16.56 2.96
CA CYS A 189 5.11 16.79 4.40
C CYS A 189 4.78 18.21 4.88
N ARG A 190 4.85 19.21 4.00
CA ARG A 190 4.44 20.59 4.36
C ARG A 190 2.99 20.65 4.83
N GLU A 191 2.13 19.81 4.25
CA GLU A 191 0.69 19.77 4.55
C GLU A 191 0.35 18.96 5.81
N ALA A 192 1.33 18.32 6.45
CA ALA A 192 1.10 17.57 7.69
C ALA A 192 0.75 18.52 8.84
N GLY A 193 -0.20 18.11 9.67
CA GLY A 193 -0.66 18.85 10.83
C GLY A 193 0.11 18.54 12.11
N ALA A 194 -0.56 17.89 13.05
CA ALA A 194 -0.01 17.50 14.34
C ALA A 194 1.05 16.39 14.20
N ARG A 195 1.90 16.26 15.21
CA ARG A 195 2.86 15.17 15.28
C ARG A 195 2.15 13.81 15.27
N PRO A 196 2.68 12.81 14.57
CA PRO A 196 2.17 11.44 14.64
C PRO A 196 2.10 10.90 16.06
N GLY A 197 0.95 10.33 16.42
CA GLY A 197 0.72 9.65 17.70
C GLY A 197 1.03 8.15 17.67
N ILE A 198 1.51 7.65 16.52
CA ILE A 198 1.92 6.26 16.29
C ILE A 198 3.28 6.23 15.57
N PRO A 199 4.05 5.12 15.65
CA PRO A 199 5.28 4.95 14.89
C PRO A 199 5.07 5.19 13.40
N MET A 200 5.99 5.95 12.77
CA MET A 200 5.88 6.34 11.38
C MET A 200 7.20 6.15 10.62
N LEU A 201 7.09 5.62 9.40
CA LEU A 201 8.19 5.47 8.46
C LEU A 201 7.89 6.28 7.20
N ILE A 202 8.81 7.18 6.81
CA ILE A 202 8.67 8.05 5.63
C ILE A 202 9.77 7.71 4.64
N PHE A 203 9.39 7.46 3.38
CA PHE A 203 10.30 7.26 2.26
C PHE A 203 10.13 8.39 1.25
N ILE A 204 11.25 8.98 0.79
CA ILE A 204 11.19 10.08 -0.16
C ILE A 204 12.43 10.11 -1.05
N GLY A 205 12.28 10.49 -2.30
CA GLY A 205 13.39 10.71 -3.22
C GLY A 205 14.10 12.04 -2.94
N ALA A 206 15.42 12.07 -3.00
CA ALA A 206 16.19 13.31 -2.84
C ALA A 206 15.99 14.31 -4.00
N LEU A 207 15.58 13.79 -5.17
CA LEU A 207 15.28 14.57 -6.38
C LEU A 207 13.78 14.77 -6.61
N ASP A 208 12.95 14.44 -5.61
CA ASP A 208 11.51 14.67 -5.67
C ASP A 208 11.22 16.17 -5.66
N ASP A 209 10.74 16.69 -6.80
CA ASP A 209 10.37 18.09 -6.99
C ASP A 209 8.85 18.33 -6.81
N TRP A 210 8.07 17.26 -6.69
CA TRP A 210 6.64 17.33 -6.43
C TRP A 210 6.33 17.44 -4.93
N THR A 211 7.02 16.62 -4.13
CA THR A 211 6.95 16.62 -2.67
C THR A 211 8.39 16.65 -2.10
N PRO A 212 9.05 17.83 -2.04
CA PRO A 212 10.47 17.92 -1.75
C PRO A 212 10.88 17.32 -0.40
N ALA A 213 11.96 16.52 -0.39
CA ALA A 213 12.47 15.86 0.82
C ALA A 213 12.80 16.84 1.97
N ALA A 214 13.23 18.07 1.64
CA ALA A 214 13.48 19.10 2.62
C ALA A 214 12.24 19.47 3.44
N GLU A 215 11.04 19.38 2.86
CA GLU A 215 9.79 19.64 3.58
C GLU A 215 9.54 18.59 4.68
N CYS A 216 9.85 17.31 4.41
CA CYS A 216 9.77 16.26 5.42
C CYS A 216 10.80 16.45 6.53
N THR A 217 12.05 16.78 6.18
CA THR A 217 13.10 17.06 7.16
C THR A 217 12.71 18.21 8.09
N ASN A 218 12.24 19.32 7.52
CA ASN A 218 11.83 20.51 8.28
C ASN A 218 10.61 20.23 9.15
N LYS A 219 9.62 19.47 8.62
CA LYS A 219 8.41 19.14 9.36
C LYS A 219 8.72 18.25 10.55
N ILE A 220 9.52 17.20 10.38
CA ILE A 220 9.93 16.31 11.47
C ILE A 220 10.70 17.11 12.56
N ALA A 221 11.60 17.98 12.14
CA ALA A 221 12.30 18.85 13.09
C ALA A 221 11.33 19.75 13.89
N SER A 222 10.27 20.26 13.24
CA SER A 222 9.27 21.11 13.89
C SER A 222 8.41 20.36 14.90
N TRP A 223 8.22 19.07 14.74
CA TRP A 223 7.47 18.24 15.68
C TRP A 223 8.25 17.90 16.95
N GLY A 224 9.57 18.06 16.96
CA GLY A 224 10.41 17.65 18.09
C GLY A 224 10.48 16.13 18.27
N ASN A 225 11.02 15.69 19.42
CA ASN A 225 11.32 14.28 19.69
C ASN A 225 10.34 13.61 20.65
N ASP A 226 9.37 14.34 21.20
CA ASP A 226 8.46 13.80 22.21
C ASP A 226 7.35 12.98 21.56
N GLY A 227 7.37 11.65 21.77
CA GLY A 227 6.33 10.73 21.27
C GLY A 227 6.88 9.57 20.45
N PRO A 228 6.01 8.84 19.70
CA PRO A 228 6.40 7.68 18.93
C PRO A 228 7.51 7.97 17.91
N PRO A 229 8.36 6.99 17.56
CA PRO A 229 9.47 7.20 16.61
C PRO A 229 8.95 7.56 15.22
N ILE A 230 9.67 8.47 14.55
CA ILE A 230 9.48 8.83 13.15
C ILE A 230 10.81 8.58 12.44
N GLU A 231 10.81 7.66 11.48
CA GLU A 231 11.96 7.34 10.65
C GLU A 231 11.80 7.99 9.29
N LEU A 232 12.79 8.77 8.84
CA LEU A 232 12.84 9.35 7.49
C LEU A 232 13.97 8.72 6.69
N VAL A 233 13.64 8.18 5.53
CA VAL A 233 14.60 7.62 4.58
C VAL A 233 14.58 8.46 3.31
N VAL A 234 15.67 9.16 3.04
CA VAL A 234 15.85 9.96 1.82
C VAL A 234 16.73 9.18 0.85
N TYR A 235 16.23 8.89 -0.36
CA TYR A 235 16.94 8.12 -1.37
C TYR A 235 17.69 9.01 -2.34
N PRO A 236 19.04 9.03 -2.34
CA PRO A 236 19.83 9.77 -3.32
C PRO A 236 19.49 9.29 -4.75
N GLY A 237 19.37 10.25 -5.68
CA GLY A 237 19.09 9.94 -7.09
C GLY A 237 17.69 9.42 -7.40
N ALA A 238 16.79 9.34 -6.42
CA ALA A 238 15.41 8.96 -6.63
C ALA A 238 14.51 10.20 -6.78
N TYR A 239 13.53 10.10 -7.67
CA TYR A 239 12.50 11.11 -7.95
C TYR A 239 11.18 10.76 -7.27
N HIS A 240 10.14 11.58 -7.52
CA HIS A 240 8.77 11.21 -7.14
C HIS A 240 8.37 9.90 -7.80
N ALA A 241 7.59 9.08 -7.09
CA ALA A 241 7.10 7.80 -7.58
C ALA A 241 8.20 6.76 -7.92
N PHE A 242 9.38 6.83 -7.27
CA PHE A 242 10.50 5.91 -7.47
C PHE A 242 10.15 4.43 -7.28
N TYR A 243 9.03 4.14 -6.69
CA TYR A 243 8.58 2.78 -6.34
C TYR A 243 7.86 2.06 -7.50
N TYR A 244 7.53 2.75 -8.60
CA TYR A 244 6.66 2.21 -9.66
C TYR A 244 7.45 1.73 -10.89
N PRO A 245 7.62 0.38 -11.10
CA PRO A 245 8.45 -0.16 -12.20
C PRO A 245 8.01 0.29 -13.60
N HIS A 246 6.71 0.56 -13.81
CA HIS A 246 6.20 1.00 -15.11
C HIS A 246 6.63 2.43 -15.49
N LEU A 247 7.28 3.16 -14.59
CA LEU A 247 7.85 4.49 -14.84
C LEU A 247 9.32 4.40 -15.29
N GLN A 248 9.70 3.35 -15.97
CA GLN A 248 11.01 3.23 -16.60
C GLN A 248 10.85 3.02 -18.11
N PRO A 249 11.47 3.90 -18.95
CA PRO A 249 12.23 5.09 -18.57
C PRO A 249 11.36 6.16 -17.90
N GLY A 250 12.01 7.12 -17.21
CA GLY A 250 11.33 8.23 -16.55
C GLY A 250 10.50 9.09 -17.53
N THR A 251 9.53 9.82 -16.99
CA THR A 251 8.64 10.68 -17.76
C THR A 251 8.19 11.90 -16.96
N ILE A 252 7.56 12.85 -17.63
CA ILE A 252 6.93 14.00 -16.96
C ILE A 252 5.46 13.71 -16.74
N LEU A 253 5.03 13.74 -15.48
CA LEU A 253 3.62 13.67 -15.09
C LEU A 253 3.23 14.96 -14.37
N PHE A 254 2.22 15.65 -14.87
CA PHE A 254 1.70 16.90 -14.29
C PHE A 254 2.76 17.97 -14.02
N GLY A 255 3.82 18.01 -14.85
CA GLY A 255 4.92 18.98 -14.76
C GLY A 255 6.11 18.54 -13.91
N HIS A 256 6.08 17.36 -13.30
CA HIS A 256 7.12 16.80 -12.45
C HIS A 256 7.80 15.60 -13.11
N TRP A 257 9.12 15.45 -12.92
CA TRP A 257 9.81 14.25 -13.36
C TRP A 257 9.54 13.09 -12.41
N VAL A 258 9.13 11.97 -12.97
CA VAL A 258 8.89 10.72 -12.25
C VAL A 258 9.68 9.59 -12.89
N GLU A 259 10.33 8.77 -12.08
CA GLU A 259 11.17 7.68 -12.57
C GLU A 259 11.29 6.57 -11.54
N TYR A 260 11.24 5.34 -12.00
CA TYR A 260 11.51 4.17 -11.17
C TYR A 260 12.99 4.12 -10.79
N ASN A 261 13.27 3.82 -9.51
CA ASN A 261 14.61 3.55 -9.02
C ASN A 261 14.62 2.21 -8.29
N ALA A 262 15.12 1.17 -8.96
CA ALA A 262 15.10 -0.19 -8.44
C ALA A 262 15.77 -0.33 -7.07
N ALA A 263 16.97 0.27 -6.91
CA ALA A 263 17.70 0.17 -5.64
C ALA A 263 16.97 0.86 -4.48
N ALA A 264 16.32 2.00 -4.74
CA ALA A 264 15.49 2.67 -3.75
C ALA A 264 14.24 1.87 -3.42
N ALA A 265 13.57 1.30 -4.42
CA ALA A 265 12.37 0.47 -4.26
C ALA A 265 12.68 -0.79 -3.43
N ASP A 266 13.73 -1.54 -3.79
CA ASP A 266 14.14 -2.76 -3.07
C ASP A 266 14.52 -2.46 -1.61
N ASN A 267 15.24 -1.37 -1.37
CA ASN A 267 15.56 -0.94 -0.01
C ASN A 267 14.31 -0.51 0.77
N ALA A 268 13.36 0.16 0.11
CA ALA A 268 12.09 0.57 0.73
C ALA A 268 11.25 -0.65 1.12
N ASP A 269 11.17 -1.69 0.28
CA ASP A 269 10.47 -2.95 0.58
C ASP A 269 11.09 -3.62 1.82
N HIS A 270 12.43 -3.75 1.84
CA HIS A 270 13.11 -4.33 2.98
C HIS A 270 12.87 -3.57 4.30
N ARG A 271 12.95 -2.23 4.26
CA ARG A 271 12.70 -1.39 5.44
C ARG A 271 11.24 -1.40 5.85
N LEU A 272 10.32 -1.40 4.89
CA LEU A 272 8.88 -1.51 5.16
C LEU A 272 8.57 -2.83 5.86
N HIS A 273 9.10 -3.95 5.35
CA HIS A 273 8.93 -5.27 5.97
C HIS A 273 9.43 -5.27 7.42
N GLN A 274 10.66 -4.82 7.66
CA GLN A 274 11.21 -4.73 9.02
C GLN A 274 10.39 -3.82 9.95
N PHE A 275 9.90 -2.71 9.43
CA PHE A 275 9.07 -1.79 10.19
C PHE A 275 7.73 -2.40 10.56
N LEU A 276 7.05 -3.02 9.60
CA LEU A 276 5.77 -3.70 9.84
C LEU A 276 5.93 -4.85 10.84
N ASP A 277 6.96 -5.68 10.71
CA ASP A 277 7.26 -6.78 11.64
C ASP A 277 7.48 -6.29 13.06
N ARG A 278 8.26 -5.23 13.23
CA ARG A 278 8.55 -4.62 14.54
C ARG A 278 7.29 -4.12 15.26
N HIS A 279 6.31 -3.65 14.52
CA HIS A 279 5.13 -3.00 15.11
C HIS A 279 3.86 -3.85 15.09
N LEU A 280 3.81 -4.91 14.26
CA LEU A 280 2.60 -5.72 14.09
C LEU A 280 2.78 -7.19 14.48
N LYS A 281 4.01 -7.69 14.60
CA LYS A 281 4.30 -9.06 15.06
C LYS A 281 4.90 -9.06 16.45
#